data_775f6a912a643008220947770ad0a918
#
_entry.id   775f6a912a643008220947770ad0a918
#
_cell.length_a   1.000
_cell.length_b   1.000
_cell.length_c   1.000
_cell.angle_alpha   90.00
_cell.angle_beta   90.00
_cell.angle_gamma   90.00
#
_symmetry.space_group_name_H-M   'P 1'
#
loop_
_entity.id
_entity.type
_entity.pdbx_description
1 polymer ?
#
loop_
_entity_poly.entity_id
_entity_poly.type
_entity_poly.pdbx_seq_one_letter_code
_entity_poly.pdbx_strand_id
1 'polypeptide(L)'
;MATKDQNFKSYNFNSVGEKIENFKVIQGFTGLSTSLPIGIKTPVRISDSSGELFEMHENILGQVKDNFKNLLLTNHGERLGMFDFGANLRELTFELGNENFDEEAIRRIRISCKKYMPFLELLTFEPFNRKNTEIGLAEVGFIITYSVPLANSSPQKMEVTLYCGA
;
A
#
# COMPACT_ATOMS: atom_id res chain seq x y z
N MET A 1 -36.13 34.49 41.06
CA MET A 1 -34.94 33.65 40.97
C MET A 1 -34.99 32.95 39.62
N ALA A 2 -34.23 33.41 38.67
CA ALA A 2 -34.19 32.79 37.32
C ALA A 2 -33.01 31.82 37.27
N THR A 3 -33.35 30.54 37.07
CA THR A 3 -32.36 29.47 36.81
C THR A 3 -31.76 29.70 35.43
N LYS A 4 -30.47 29.97 35.37
CA LYS A 4 -29.69 30.00 34.15
C LYS A 4 -29.62 28.58 33.60
N ASP A 5 -30.33 28.29 32.52
CA ASP A 5 -30.10 27.09 31.72
C ASP A 5 -28.67 27.11 31.16
N GLN A 6 -27.82 26.32 31.75
CA GLN A 6 -26.48 26.05 31.17
C GLN A 6 -26.65 25.17 29.95
N ASN A 7 -26.55 25.78 28.79
CA ASN A 7 -26.59 25.12 27.49
C ASN A 7 -25.27 24.30 27.31
N PHE A 8 -25.28 23.09 27.82
CA PHE A 8 -24.17 22.16 27.58
C PHE A 8 -24.18 21.75 26.10
N LYS A 9 -23.23 22.24 25.33
CA LYS A 9 -22.96 21.69 23.99
C LYS A 9 -22.48 20.25 24.15
N SER A 10 -23.34 19.28 23.90
CA SER A 10 -22.95 17.89 23.78
C SER A 10 -22.24 17.70 22.45
N TYR A 11 -20.96 17.38 22.48
CA TYR A 11 -20.22 16.98 21.30
C TYR A 11 -20.41 15.47 21.11
N ASN A 12 -21.13 15.08 20.05
CA ASN A 12 -21.22 13.71 19.64
C ASN A 12 -19.94 13.35 18.83
N PHE A 13 -19.09 12.53 19.41
CA PHE A 13 -17.98 11.92 18.67
C PHE A 13 -18.54 10.71 17.93
N ASN A 14 -18.78 10.85 16.65
CA ASN A 14 -19.09 9.71 15.81
C ASN A 14 -17.80 8.93 15.56
N SER A 15 -17.79 7.64 15.92
CA SER A 15 -16.66 6.78 15.60
C SER A 15 -16.53 6.61 14.08
N VAL A 16 -15.30 6.56 13.61
CA VAL A 16 -14.99 6.26 12.19
C VAL A 16 -15.60 4.87 11.88
N GLY A 17 -16.61 4.83 11.01
CA GLY A 17 -17.36 3.62 10.67
C GLY A 17 -18.81 3.64 11.11
N GLU A 18 -19.27 4.68 11.77
CA GLU A 18 -20.68 4.83 12.16
C GLU A 18 -21.54 5.23 10.95
N LYS A 19 -22.36 4.26 10.53
CA LYS A 19 -23.48 4.36 9.58
C LYS A 19 -23.14 4.88 8.17
N ILE A 20 -23.02 3.93 7.26
CA ILE A 20 -23.05 4.12 5.79
C ILE A 20 -24.14 5.13 5.34
N GLU A 21 -25.25 5.23 6.07
CA GLU A 21 -26.34 6.16 5.80
C GLU A 21 -25.96 7.62 6.00
N ASN A 22 -25.16 7.95 7.02
CA ASN A 22 -24.69 9.33 7.24
C ASN A 22 -23.66 9.73 6.17
N PHE A 23 -22.85 8.77 5.69
CA PHE A 23 -21.92 9.00 4.57
C PHE A 23 -22.66 9.29 3.27
N LYS A 24 -23.78 8.59 3.00
CA LYS A 24 -24.63 8.85 1.83
C LYS A 24 -25.27 10.23 1.86
N VAL A 25 -25.64 10.72 3.04
CA VAL A 25 -26.18 12.08 3.20
C VAL A 25 -25.15 13.14 2.88
N ILE A 26 -23.88 12.94 3.32
CA ILE A 26 -22.78 13.86 3.01
C ILE A 26 -22.47 13.83 1.51
N GLN A 27 -22.45 12.66 0.87
CA GLN A 27 -22.25 12.52 -0.57
C GLN A 27 -23.39 13.12 -1.42
N GLY A 28 -24.66 13.02 -0.96
CA GLY A 28 -25.80 13.66 -1.61
C GLY A 28 -25.68 15.20 -1.65
N PHE A 29 -24.95 15.79 -0.71
CA PHE A 29 -24.70 17.23 -0.68
C PHE A 29 -23.60 17.69 -1.64
N THR A 30 -22.69 16.81 -2.05
CA THR A 30 -21.48 17.18 -2.83
C THR A 30 -21.51 16.72 -4.29
N GLY A 31 -22.53 15.96 -4.71
CA GLY A 31 -22.59 15.42 -6.08
C GLY A 31 -21.47 14.43 -6.42
N LEU A 32 -20.78 13.90 -5.40
CA LEU A 32 -19.65 12.99 -5.54
C LEU A 32 -20.09 11.55 -5.79
N SER A 33 -19.21 10.78 -6.42
CA SER A 33 -19.42 9.39 -6.84
C SER A 33 -19.93 8.50 -5.70
N THR A 34 -20.76 7.52 -6.04
CA THR A 34 -21.44 6.61 -5.11
C THR A 34 -20.52 5.56 -4.47
N SER A 35 -19.23 5.57 -4.78
CA SER A 35 -18.25 4.63 -4.22
C SER A 35 -17.62 5.19 -2.94
N LEU A 36 -17.57 4.34 -1.91
CA LEU A 36 -16.90 4.68 -0.65
C LEU A 36 -15.38 4.57 -0.81
N PRO A 37 -14.62 5.58 -0.40
CA PRO A 37 -13.18 5.51 -0.43
C PRO A 37 -12.68 4.46 0.56
N ILE A 38 -11.76 3.59 0.11
CA ILE A 38 -11.22 2.49 0.90
C ILE A 38 -9.89 2.89 1.53
N GLY A 39 -9.09 3.68 0.82
CA GLY A 39 -7.78 4.12 1.31
C GLY A 39 -7.10 5.11 0.38
N ILE A 40 -6.03 5.72 0.86
CA ILE A 40 -5.27 6.73 0.13
C ILE A 40 -4.36 6.05 -0.91
N LYS A 41 -4.34 6.58 -2.14
CA LYS A 41 -3.41 6.13 -3.18
C LYS A 41 -1.97 6.49 -2.84
N THR A 42 -1.04 5.63 -3.22
CA THR A 42 0.39 5.90 -3.10
C THR A 42 1.06 5.92 -4.48
N PRO A 43 1.89 6.94 -4.77
CA PRO A 43 2.31 8.07 -3.92
C PRO A 43 1.14 9.03 -3.59
N VAL A 44 1.19 9.63 -2.41
CA VAL A 44 0.13 10.56 -1.95
C VAL A 44 0.07 11.76 -2.87
N ARG A 45 -1.13 12.04 -3.39
CA ARG A 45 -1.42 13.19 -4.24
C ARG A 45 -2.65 13.92 -3.72
N ILE A 46 -2.67 15.22 -3.89
CA ILE A 46 -3.85 16.04 -3.61
C ILE A 46 -4.88 15.76 -4.69
N SER A 47 -6.12 15.57 -4.28
CA SER A 47 -7.23 15.34 -5.22
C SER A 47 -7.63 16.65 -5.91
N ASP A 48 -7.88 16.58 -7.21
CA ASP A 48 -8.45 17.71 -7.97
C ASP A 48 -9.97 17.79 -7.83
N SER A 49 -10.60 16.80 -7.18
CA SER A 49 -12.05 16.75 -6.97
C SER A 49 -12.45 17.58 -5.74
N SER A 50 -13.53 18.34 -5.88
CA SER A 50 -14.09 19.12 -4.77
C SER A 50 -14.67 18.19 -3.71
N GLY A 51 -14.02 18.11 -2.54
CA GLY A 51 -14.50 17.36 -1.39
C GLY A 51 -13.56 16.29 -0.84
N GLU A 52 -12.53 15.92 -1.59
CA GLU A 52 -11.49 15.00 -1.13
C GLU A 52 -10.14 15.71 -1.06
N LEU A 53 -9.44 15.57 0.06
CA LEU A 53 -8.11 16.16 0.22
C LEU A 53 -7.04 15.37 -0.55
N PHE A 54 -7.17 14.05 -0.59
CA PHE A 54 -6.23 13.13 -1.23
C PHE A 54 -6.93 12.25 -2.25
N GLU A 55 -6.19 11.83 -3.28
CA GLU A 55 -6.68 10.78 -4.19
C GLU A 55 -6.90 9.47 -3.41
N MET A 56 -8.09 8.91 -3.53
CA MET A 56 -8.52 7.73 -2.81
C MET A 56 -8.70 6.53 -3.74
N HIS A 57 -8.49 5.32 -3.18
CA HIS A 57 -8.88 4.08 -3.83
C HIS A 57 -10.36 3.78 -3.57
N GLU A 58 -11.09 3.51 -4.62
CA GLU A 58 -12.47 3.03 -4.59
C GLU A 58 -12.56 1.51 -4.81
N ASN A 59 -11.44 0.91 -5.26
CA ASN A 59 -11.34 -0.51 -5.56
C ASN A 59 -10.34 -1.19 -4.62
N ILE A 60 -10.78 -2.33 -4.02
CA ILE A 60 -9.96 -3.16 -3.14
C ILE A 60 -8.66 -3.63 -3.83
N LEU A 61 -8.72 -3.99 -5.11
CA LEU A 61 -7.53 -4.46 -5.84
C LEU A 61 -6.46 -3.38 -5.96
N GLY A 62 -6.87 -2.13 -6.21
CA GLY A 62 -5.95 -0.99 -6.24
C GLY A 62 -5.30 -0.77 -4.87
N GLN A 63 -6.09 -0.80 -3.81
CA GLN A 63 -5.58 -0.66 -2.44
C GLN A 63 -4.62 -1.79 -2.07
N VAL A 64 -4.95 -3.04 -2.38
CA VAL A 64 -4.08 -4.20 -2.13
C VAL A 64 -2.77 -4.08 -2.90
N LYS A 65 -2.82 -3.64 -4.16
CA LYS A 65 -1.64 -3.40 -4.98
C LYS A 65 -0.69 -2.38 -4.35
N ASP A 66 -1.23 -1.25 -3.90
CA ASP A 66 -0.42 -0.21 -3.26
C ASP A 66 0.13 -0.67 -1.91
N ASN A 67 -0.67 -1.36 -1.10
CA ASN A 67 -0.21 -1.93 0.17
C ASN A 67 0.90 -2.97 -0.05
N PHE A 68 0.79 -3.80 -1.07
CA PHE A 68 1.81 -4.78 -1.42
C PHE A 68 3.10 -4.09 -1.88
N LYS A 69 2.99 -3.08 -2.74
CA LYS A 69 4.12 -2.25 -3.15
C LYS A 69 4.82 -1.60 -1.95
N ASN A 70 4.05 -1.01 -1.04
CA ASN A 70 4.59 -0.40 0.17
C ASN A 70 5.29 -1.43 1.07
N LEU A 71 4.73 -2.64 1.21
CA LEU A 71 5.37 -3.73 1.96
C LEU A 71 6.73 -4.11 1.36
N LEU A 72 6.82 -4.22 0.03
CA LEU A 72 8.06 -4.61 -0.65
C LEU A 72 9.14 -3.52 -0.59
N LEU A 73 8.74 -2.25 -0.67
CA LEU A 73 9.67 -1.12 -0.71
C LEU A 73 10.10 -0.62 0.67
N THR A 74 9.43 -1.06 1.74
CA THR A 74 9.79 -0.64 3.11
C THR A 74 10.91 -1.52 3.65
N ASN A 75 11.91 -0.87 4.26
CA ASN A 75 12.99 -1.56 4.97
C ASN A 75 12.68 -1.67 6.46
N HIS A 76 13.32 -2.62 7.13
CA HIS A 76 13.18 -2.77 8.55
C HIS A 76 13.63 -1.49 9.28
N GLY A 77 12.87 -1.07 10.28
CA GLY A 77 13.13 0.14 11.05
C GLY A 77 12.57 1.44 10.48
N GLU A 78 12.10 1.46 9.22
CA GLU A 78 11.53 2.68 8.61
C GLU A 78 10.14 3.02 9.16
N ARG A 79 9.40 2.03 9.66
CA ARG A 79 8.05 2.22 10.18
C ARG A 79 8.03 2.27 11.70
N LEU A 80 7.67 3.42 12.26
CA LEU A 80 7.51 3.60 13.70
C LEU A 80 6.47 2.63 14.28
N GLY A 81 6.83 1.95 15.37
CA GLY A 81 5.97 0.98 16.05
C GLY A 81 5.88 -0.41 15.40
N MET A 82 6.45 -0.58 14.20
CA MET A 82 6.50 -1.88 13.49
C MET A 82 7.87 -2.06 12.85
N PHE A 83 8.88 -2.27 13.68
CA PHE A 83 10.29 -2.33 13.26
C PHE A 83 10.56 -3.37 12.16
N ASP A 84 9.90 -4.49 12.22
CA ASP A 84 10.07 -5.62 11.30
C ASP A 84 9.08 -5.60 10.10
N PHE A 85 8.38 -4.48 9.90
CA PHE A 85 7.53 -4.31 8.73
C PHE A 85 8.39 -4.09 7.49
N GLY A 86 8.03 -4.78 6.41
CA GLY A 86 8.69 -4.65 5.12
C GLY A 86 9.47 -5.90 4.71
N ALA A 87 9.89 -5.95 3.45
CA ALA A 87 10.69 -7.05 2.90
C ALA A 87 12.20 -6.81 3.04
N ASN A 88 12.62 -5.60 3.44
CA ASN A 88 14.02 -5.22 3.63
C ASN A 88 14.93 -5.56 2.43
N LEU A 89 14.45 -5.30 1.22
CA LEU A 89 15.14 -5.68 -0.01
C LEU A 89 16.35 -4.78 -0.30
N ARG A 90 16.35 -3.54 0.20
CA ARG A 90 17.45 -2.60 -0.03
C ARG A 90 18.77 -3.09 0.56
N GLU A 91 18.73 -3.81 1.67
CA GLU A 91 19.93 -4.40 2.26
C GLU A 91 20.62 -5.36 1.29
N LEU A 92 19.85 -6.12 0.50
CA LEU A 92 20.38 -7.06 -0.48
C LEU A 92 21.10 -6.37 -1.65
N THR A 93 20.88 -5.09 -1.90
CA THR A 93 21.56 -4.38 -2.99
C THR A 93 23.08 -4.30 -2.77
N PHE A 94 23.54 -4.47 -1.54
CA PHE A 94 24.97 -4.54 -1.20
C PHE A 94 25.57 -5.94 -1.41
N GLU A 95 24.73 -6.96 -1.61
CA GLU A 95 25.14 -8.36 -1.78
C GLU A 95 25.01 -8.86 -3.23
N LEU A 96 24.94 -7.97 -4.19
CA LEU A 96 24.68 -8.28 -5.62
C LEU A 96 25.67 -9.19 -6.33
N GLY A 97 26.78 -9.51 -5.73
CA GLY A 97 27.73 -10.50 -6.23
C GLY A 97 27.49 -11.93 -5.75
N ASN A 98 26.47 -12.14 -4.92
CA ASN A 98 26.18 -13.43 -4.32
C ASN A 98 25.25 -14.24 -5.23
N GLU A 99 25.61 -15.49 -5.51
CA GLU A 99 24.79 -16.42 -6.31
C GLU A 99 23.40 -16.67 -5.69
N ASN A 100 23.26 -16.48 -4.39
CA ASN A 100 22.02 -16.72 -3.65
C ASN A 100 21.13 -15.48 -3.50
N PHE A 101 21.43 -14.38 -4.19
CA PHE A 101 20.68 -13.11 -4.10
C PHE A 101 19.17 -13.30 -4.38
N ASP A 102 18.86 -13.97 -5.46
CA ASP A 102 17.46 -14.17 -5.88
C ASP A 102 16.68 -15.01 -4.87
N GLU A 103 17.27 -16.10 -4.37
CA GLU A 103 16.63 -16.97 -3.38
C GLU A 103 16.37 -16.24 -2.06
N GLU A 104 17.31 -15.47 -1.59
CA GLU A 104 17.17 -14.71 -0.35
C GLU A 104 16.11 -13.60 -0.50
N ALA A 105 16.09 -12.89 -1.63
CA ALA A 105 15.07 -11.89 -1.91
C ALA A 105 13.67 -12.53 -1.91
N ILE A 106 13.49 -13.63 -2.62
CA ILE A 106 12.22 -14.36 -2.67
C ILE A 106 11.81 -14.84 -1.27
N ARG A 107 12.75 -15.34 -0.48
CA ARG A 107 12.52 -15.79 0.89
C ARG A 107 12.01 -14.64 1.77
N ARG A 108 12.66 -13.47 1.71
CA ARG A 108 12.25 -12.27 2.47
C ARG A 108 10.86 -11.79 2.05
N ILE A 109 10.57 -11.75 0.76
CA ILE A 109 9.25 -11.38 0.24
C ILE A 109 8.18 -12.34 0.75
N ARG A 110 8.40 -13.64 0.69
CA ARG A 110 7.44 -14.66 1.16
C ARG A 110 7.17 -14.54 2.66
N ILE A 111 8.19 -14.33 3.50
CA ILE A 111 8.05 -14.17 4.95
C ILE A 111 7.21 -12.93 5.25
N SER A 112 7.53 -11.80 4.63
CA SER A 112 6.83 -10.54 4.85
C SER A 112 5.38 -10.60 4.40
N CYS A 113 5.10 -11.19 3.23
CA CYS A 113 3.74 -11.40 2.75
C CYS A 113 2.94 -12.32 3.68
N LYS A 114 3.51 -13.45 4.09
CA LYS A 114 2.83 -14.37 5.01
C LYS A 114 2.45 -13.70 6.33
N LYS A 115 3.30 -12.79 6.81
CA LYS A 115 3.08 -12.09 8.09
C LYS A 115 2.06 -10.96 7.98
N TYR A 116 2.18 -10.11 6.96
CA TYR A 116 1.43 -8.85 6.87
C TYR A 116 0.28 -8.87 5.87
N MET A 117 0.34 -9.76 4.87
CA MET A 117 -0.69 -9.90 3.83
C MET A 117 -1.03 -11.37 3.56
N PRO A 118 -1.49 -12.12 4.58
CA PRO A 118 -1.74 -13.57 4.47
C PRO A 118 -2.83 -13.94 3.46
N PHE A 119 -3.65 -12.99 3.05
CA PHE A 119 -4.70 -13.16 2.05
C PHE A 119 -4.19 -13.06 0.60
N LEU A 120 -2.89 -12.79 0.41
CA LEU A 120 -2.27 -12.65 -0.89
C LEU A 120 -1.49 -13.92 -1.23
N GLU A 121 -1.76 -14.51 -2.37
CA GLU A 121 -1.07 -15.70 -2.86
C GLU A 121 0.00 -15.31 -3.88
N LEU A 122 1.25 -15.65 -3.58
CA LEU A 122 2.39 -15.43 -4.47
C LEU A 122 2.54 -16.63 -5.41
N LEU A 123 2.42 -16.41 -6.72
CA LEU A 123 2.44 -17.45 -7.74
C LEU A 123 3.85 -17.64 -8.33
N THR A 124 4.36 -16.64 -9.03
CA THR A 124 5.66 -16.73 -9.70
C THR A 124 6.55 -15.54 -9.42
N PHE A 125 7.86 -15.77 -9.49
CA PHE A 125 8.90 -14.75 -9.38
C PHE A 125 9.80 -14.86 -10.61
N GLU A 126 9.90 -13.80 -11.38
CA GLU A 126 10.74 -13.72 -12.56
C GLU A 126 11.82 -12.65 -12.28
N PRO A 127 13.08 -13.06 -11.97
CA PRO A 127 14.16 -12.11 -11.77
C PRO A 127 14.54 -11.46 -13.09
N PHE A 128 14.93 -10.19 -13.05
CA PHE A 128 15.48 -9.49 -14.19
C PHE A 128 16.68 -8.64 -13.78
N ASN A 129 17.60 -8.50 -14.72
CA ASN A 129 18.78 -7.65 -14.58
C ASN A 129 18.91 -6.80 -15.85
N ARG A 130 18.76 -5.48 -15.70
CA ARG A 130 18.88 -4.52 -16.79
C ARG A 130 20.08 -3.62 -16.49
N LYS A 131 21.02 -3.56 -17.42
CA LYS A 131 22.14 -2.60 -17.34
C LYS A 131 21.73 -1.35 -18.08
N ASN A 132 21.56 -0.25 -17.37
CA ASN A 132 21.33 1.04 -17.99
C ASN A 132 22.69 1.72 -18.23
N THR A 133 23.16 1.60 -19.47
CA THR A 133 24.50 2.09 -19.87
C THR A 133 24.60 3.62 -19.88
N GLU A 134 23.45 4.32 -19.96
CA GLU A 134 23.43 5.78 -20.02
C GLU A 134 23.66 6.44 -18.65
N ILE A 135 23.26 5.78 -17.56
CA ILE A 135 23.33 6.34 -16.21
C ILE A 135 24.38 5.61 -15.35
N GLY A 136 24.98 4.53 -15.85
CA GLY A 136 25.93 3.72 -15.07
C GLY A 136 25.30 3.00 -13.87
N LEU A 137 23.99 2.80 -13.90
CA LEU A 137 23.25 2.10 -12.86
C LEU A 137 22.81 0.72 -13.36
N ALA A 138 23.00 -0.29 -12.53
CA ALA A 138 22.38 -1.60 -12.75
C ALA A 138 20.99 -1.63 -12.07
N GLU A 139 19.99 -2.04 -12.83
CA GLU A 139 18.62 -2.27 -12.34
C GLU A 139 18.43 -3.78 -12.15
N VAL A 140 18.33 -4.20 -10.92
CA VAL A 140 18.04 -5.59 -10.58
C VAL A 140 16.66 -5.63 -9.93
N GLY A 141 15.84 -6.60 -10.29
CA GLY A 141 14.51 -6.66 -9.72
C GLY A 141 13.78 -7.95 -10.01
N PHE A 142 12.52 -7.96 -9.61
CA PHE A 142 11.63 -9.10 -9.74
C PHE A 142 10.29 -8.68 -10.32
N ILE A 143 9.79 -9.46 -11.26
CA ILE A 143 8.38 -9.42 -11.66
C ILE A 143 7.66 -10.49 -10.85
N ILE A 144 6.79 -10.05 -9.94
CA ILE A 144 6.05 -10.92 -9.04
C ILE A 144 4.63 -11.05 -9.57
N THR A 145 4.21 -12.29 -9.85
CA THR A 145 2.81 -12.58 -10.15
C THR A 145 2.12 -13.04 -8.87
N TYR A 146 1.01 -12.41 -8.53
CA TYR A 146 0.24 -12.71 -7.33
C TYR A 146 -1.26 -12.72 -7.61
N SER A 147 -2.02 -13.40 -6.76
CA SER A 147 -3.48 -13.40 -6.79
C SER A 147 -4.06 -12.97 -5.44
N VAL A 148 -5.28 -12.46 -5.50
CA VAL A 148 -6.08 -12.11 -4.32
C VAL A 148 -7.36 -12.94 -4.37
N PRO A 149 -7.37 -14.16 -3.79
CA PRO A 149 -8.50 -15.09 -3.91
C PRO A 149 -9.83 -14.50 -3.41
N LEU A 150 -9.78 -13.70 -2.35
CA LEU A 150 -10.96 -13.03 -1.78
C LEU A 150 -11.65 -12.07 -2.75
N ALA A 151 -10.92 -11.54 -3.72
CA ALA A 151 -11.47 -10.59 -4.70
C ALA A 151 -11.83 -11.27 -6.04
N ASN A 152 -11.74 -12.60 -6.13
CA ASN A 152 -11.96 -13.37 -7.37
C ASN A 152 -11.26 -12.74 -8.60
N SER A 153 -10.07 -12.16 -8.39
CA SER A 153 -9.35 -11.45 -9.43
C SER A 153 -8.45 -12.38 -10.23
N SER A 154 -8.29 -12.06 -11.52
CA SER A 154 -7.21 -12.64 -12.32
C SER A 154 -5.84 -12.34 -11.69
N PRO A 155 -4.82 -13.20 -11.91
CA PRO A 155 -3.47 -12.95 -11.44
C PRO A 155 -2.95 -11.57 -11.88
N GLN A 156 -2.38 -10.83 -10.95
CA GLN A 156 -1.82 -9.50 -11.15
C GLN A 156 -0.30 -9.59 -11.18
N LYS A 157 0.34 -8.70 -11.94
CA LYS A 157 1.81 -8.59 -11.95
C LYS A 157 2.26 -7.30 -11.28
N MET A 158 3.35 -7.40 -10.52
CA MET A 158 4.02 -6.25 -9.92
C MET A 158 5.51 -6.33 -10.21
N GLU A 159 6.06 -5.26 -10.72
CA GLU A 159 7.51 -5.09 -10.91
C GLU A 159 8.08 -4.34 -9.70
N VAL A 160 9.15 -4.89 -9.14
CA VAL A 160 9.95 -4.29 -8.07
C VAL A 160 11.37 -4.14 -8.57
N THR A 161 11.84 -2.90 -8.67
CA THR A 161 13.19 -2.57 -9.15
C THR A 161 14.04 -2.09 -7.99
N LEU A 162 15.24 -2.65 -7.90
CA LEU A 162 16.29 -2.23 -6.98
C LEU A 162 17.40 -1.58 -7.81
N TYR A 163 17.78 -0.37 -7.45
CA TYR A 163 18.84 0.37 -8.12
C TYR A 163 20.15 0.14 -7.39
N CYS A 164 21.15 -0.30 -8.13
CA CYS A 164 22.48 -0.57 -7.62
C CYS A 164 23.46 0.30 -8.38
N GLY A 165 24.29 1.04 -7.65
CA GLY A 165 25.42 1.74 -8.23
C GLY A 165 26.45 0.71 -8.74
N ALA A 166 26.89 0.88 -10.00
CA ALA A 166 27.94 0.06 -10.59
C ALA A 166 29.32 0.47 -10.08
#